data_30d128828c1cde259f29991221956e9c
#
_entry.id   30d128828c1cde259f29991221956e9c
#
_cell.length_a   1.000
_cell.length_b   1.000
_cell.length_c   1.000
_cell.angle_alpha   90.00
_cell.angle_beta   90.00
_cell.angle_gamma   90.00
#
_symmetry.space_group_name_H-M   'P 1'
#
loop_
_entity.id
_entity.type
_entity.pdbx_description
1 polymer ?
#
loop_
_entity_poly.entity_id
_entity_poly.type
_entity_poly.pdbx_seq_one_letter_code
_entity_poly.pdbx_strand_id
1 'polypeptide(L)'
;MSALWCLIAVAFMALASGCAESTSLRATPPLEEPYAFINGRWFDGQEFQPDTWYSVQGRLTRQAPSGPVETVDLSGLYVVPPFGEAHNHNVDGPWNVQAVARRYLQDGVFYVKNPNDVRDFALQIRQVINLLTSIDATFAHAGLTGRGGHPVALYEEVLRVGRYEPVVGPIERGWFENRAYVVVETEADVEARWPTIMSGRPDFLKVYLVHSEDDGAETAARTAYRMGLHPTLVPGIVAKAHAAGLQLTAHVETAEDFRHAVRAGVDELAHVPGWLLQGPDDAKHARLTEDDARLAAAHKVRMVTTTVAGQAMPSIGGHDQHGHHAGHGAGPDVPHASSSGETASNVVRDNLQLLQRAGVTLLIGSDHAETSLAEV
;
A
#
# COMPACT_ATOMS: atom_id res chain seq x y z
N MET A 1 64.55 -15.26 -31.69
CA MET A 1 63.77 -15.43 -30.47
C MET A 1 62.84 -14.24 -30.32
N SER A 2 61.77 -14.13 -31.10
CA SER A 2 60.79 -13.04 -31.00
C SER A 2 59.63 -13.36 -31.92
N ALA A 3 58.82 -14.35 -31.61
CA ALA A 3 57.58 -14.59 -32.33
C ALA A 3 56.61 -15.54 -31.59
N LEU A 4 56.57 -15.49 -30.25
CA LEU A 4 55.72 -16.40 -29.47
C LEU A 4 54.98 -15.69 -28.30
N TRP A 5 54.85 -14.35 -28.36
CA TRP A 5 54.15 -13.57 -27.29
C TRP A 5 52.93 -12.79 -27.76
N CYS A 6 52.51 -12.93 -29.04
CA CYS A 6 51.34 -12.22 -29.60
C CYS A 6 50.08 -13.07 -29.78
N LEU A 7 50.03 -14.32 -29.32
CA LEU A 7 48.87 -15.22 -29.54
C LEU A 7 48.11 -15.63 -28.27
N ILE A 8 48.48 -15.05 -27.10
CA ILE A 8 47.74 -15.33 -25.84
C ILE A 8 46.91 -14.13 -25.38
N ALA A 9 46.98 -12.98 -26.03
CA ALA A 9 46.22 -11.78 -25.64
C ALA A 9 44.86 -11.62 -26.35
N VAL A 10 44.45 -12.53 -27.25
CA VAL A 10 43.17 -12.43 -28.01
C VAL A 10 42.11 -13.43 -27.53
N ALA A 11 42.45 -14.38 -26.63
CA ALA A 11 41.48 -15.40 -26.16
C ALA A 11 40.79 -15.06 -24.83
N PHE A 12 40.99 -13.87 -24.27
CA PHE A 12 40.40 -13.49 -22.96
C PHE A 12 39.44 -12.29 -23.02
N MET A 13 39.07 -11.82 -24.23
CA MET A 13 38.10 -10.74 -24.43
C MET A 13 36.75 -11.18 -25.05
N ALA A 14 36.42 -12.47 -25.04
CA ALA A 14 35.21 -12.98 -25.64
C ALA A 14 34.21 -13.64 -24.64
N LEU A 15 34.38 -13.43 -23.32
CA LEU A 15 33.51 -14.03 -22.31
C LEU A 15 33.01 -13.05 -21.24
N ALA A 16 32.95 -11.76 -21.55
CA ALA A 16 32.31 -10.76 -20.67
C ALA A 16 31.29 -9.89 -21.39
N SER A 17 30.59 -10.44 -22.39
CA SER A 17 29.36 -9.86 -22.92
C SER A 17 28.21 -10.79 -22.56
N GLY A 18 28.08 -11.08 -21.29
CA GLY A 18 26.78 -11.41 -20.70
C GLY A 18 25.97 -10.12 -20.77
N CYS A 19 25.21 -9.95 -21.88
CA CYS A 19 24.15 -8.98 -21.93
C CYS A 19 23.27 -9.24 -20.72
N ALA A 20 23.35 -8.37 -19.71
CA ALA A 20 22.20 -8.07 -18.92
C ALA A 20 21.15 -7.61 -19.95
N GLU A 21 20.26 -8.50 -20.36
CA GLU A 21 19.03 -8.10 -20.99
C GLU A 21 18.36 -7.16 -20.00
N SER A 22 18.55 -5.86 -20.23
CA SER A 22 17.62 -4.88 -19.71
C SER A 22 16.29 -5.30 -20.29
N THR A 23 15.47 -5.97 -19.47
CA THR A 23 14.07 -6.24 -19.77
C THR A 23 13.45 -4.87 -19.96
N SER A 24 13.48 -4.38 -21.18
CA SER A 24 12.76 -3.18 -21.56
C SER A 24 11.31 -3.46 -21.26
N LEU A 25 10.77 -2.76 -20.29
CA LEU A 25 9.37 -2.80 -19.91
C LEU A 25 8.57 -2.26 -21.11
N ARG A 26 8.28 -3.12 -22.09
CA ARG A 26 7.42 -2.75 -23.20
C ARG A 26 5.97 -2.78 -22.73
N ALA A 27 5.28 -1.67 -22.91
CA ALA A 27 3.83 -1.64 -22.81
C ALA A 27 3.23 -2.71 -23.71
N THR A 28 2.36 -3.55 -23.18
CA THR A 28 1.59 -4.50 -24.00
C THR A 28 0.66 -3.68 -24.91
N PRO A 29 0.65 -3.91 -26.21
CA PRO A 29 -0.28 -3.21 -27.09
C PRO A 29 -1.73 -3.50 -26.67
N PRO A 30 -2.67 -2.58 -26.86
CA PRO A 30 -4.07 -2.82 -26.58
C PRO A 30 -4.58 -4.02 -27.40
N LEU A 31 -5.52 -4.77 -26.79
CA LEU A 31 -6.19 -5.88 -27.48
C LEU A 31 -6.89 -5.32 -28.74
N GLU A 32 -6.49 -5.77 -29.90
CA GLU A 32 -7.01 -5.28 -31.19
C GLU A 32 -8.34 -5.97 -31.54
N GLU A 33 -8.52 -7.23 -31.12
CA GLU A 33 -9.71 -8.01 -31.45
C GLU A 33 -10.79 -7.88 -30.39
N PRO A 34 -12.06 -7.68 -30.80
CA PRO A 34 -13.18 -7.61 -29.89
C PRO A 34 -13.62 -9.00 -29.43
N TYR A 35 -14.09 -9.08 -28.18
CA TYR A 35 -14.65 -10.28 -27.59
C TYR A 35 -16.14 -10.08 -27.29
N ALA A 36 -16.95 -11.15 -27.43
CA ALA A 36 -18.31 -11.24 -26.94
C ALA A 36 -18.34 -12.20 -25.74
N PHE A 37 -18.75 -11.74 -24.60
CA PHE A 37 -18.99 -12.53 -23.40
C PHE A 37 -20.47 -12.88 -23.34
N ILE A 38 -20.81 -14.15 -23.62
CA ILE A 38 -22.21 -14.62 -23.70
C ILE A 38 -22.55 -15.57 -22.56
N ASN A 39 -23.83 -15.74 -22.29
CA ASN A 39 -24.40 -16.69 -21.31
C ASN A 39 -23.97 -16.48 -19.84
N GLY A 40 -23.27 -15.36 -19.54
CA GLY A 40 -22.85 -15.04 -18.17
C GLY A 40 -23.96 -14.40 -17.35
N ARG A 41 -23.84 -14.50 -16.02
CA ARG A 41 -24.68 -13.77 -15.08
C ARG A 41 -23.89 -12.59 -14.50
N TRP A 42 -24.26 -11.39 -14.86
CA TRP A 42 -23.56 -10.16 -14.52
C TRP A 42 -24.21 -9.48 -13.32
N PHE A 43 -23.39 -9.06 -12.36
CA PHE A 43 -23.86 -8.31 -11.20
C PHE A 43 -24.16 -6.86 -11.59
N ASP A 44 -25.38 -6.39 -11.34
CA ASP A 44 -25.81 -5.03 -11.69
C ASP A 44 -25.70 -4.03 -10.52
N GLY A 45 -25.19 -4.49 -9.38
CA GLY A 45 -25.10 -3.73 -8.12
C GLY A 45 -26.13 -4.19 -7.07
N GLN A 46 -27.08 -5.02 -7.45
CA GLN A 46 -28.10 -5.58 -6.56
C GLN A 46 -28.23 -7.09 -6.73
N GLU A 47 -28.33 -7.56 -7.96
CA GLU A 47 -28.53 -8.97 -8.26
C GLU A 47 -27.77 -9.39 -9.54
N PHE A 48 -27.72 -10.72 -9.80
CA PHE A 48 -27.09 -11.26 -10.97
C PHE A 48 -28.10 -11.47 -12.10
N GLN A 49 -27.93 -10.75 -13.21
CA GLN A 49 -28.77 -10.82 -14.39
C GLN A 49 -28.06 -11.51 -15.56
N PRO A 50 -28.77 -12.37 -16.34
CA PRO A 50 -28.23 -12.82 -17.63
C PRO A 50 -27.99 -11.63 -18.54
N ASP A 51 -26.79 -11.51 -19.08
CA ASP A 51 -26.45 -10.40 -20.00
C ASP A 51 -25.35 -10.84 -20.97
N THR A 52 -25.21 -10.09 -22.06
CA THR A 52 -24.13 -10.22 -23.03
C THR A 52 -23.36 -8.92 -23.09
N TRP A 53 -22.07 -9.02 -22.89
CA TRP A 53 -21.17 -7.88 -22.97
C TRP A 53 -20.09 -8.10 -24.02
N TYR A 54 -19.55 -7.01 -24.51
CA TYR A 54 -18.46 -7.01 -25.48
C TYR A 54 -17.26 -6.28 -24.90
N SER A 55 -16.05 -6.77 -25.17
CA SER A 55 -14.81 -6.02 -24.99
C SER A 55 -14.37 -5.44 -26.32
N VAL A 56 -14.30 -4.13 -26.39
CA VAL A 56 -13.84 -3.41 -27.58
C VAL A 56 -12.71 -2.49 -27.16
N GLN A 57 -11.52 -2.72 -27.72
CA GLN A 57 -10.31 -1.96 -27.34
C GLN A 57 -10.07 -1.93 -25.83
N GLY A 58 -10.25 -3.09 -25.16
CA GLY A 58 -10.08 -3.25 -23.72
C GLY A 58 -11.17 -2.61 -22.84
N ARG A 59 -12.30 -2.18 -23.41
CA ARG A 59 -13.42 -1.60 -22.67
C ARG A 59 -14.67 -2.44 -22.81
N LEU A 60 -15.37 -2.65 -21.72
CA LEU A 60 -16.66 -3.34 -21.72
C LEU A 60 -17.78 -2.43 -22.23
N THR A 61 -18.63 -2.97 -23.09
CA THR A 61 -19.81 -2.31 -23.65
C THR A 61 -20.92 -3.31 -23.88
N ARG A 62 -22.18 -2.86 -23.86
CA ARG A 62 -23.34 -3.63 -24.33
C ARG A 62 -23.59 -3.51 -25.83
N GLN A 63 -22.91 -2.58 -26.49
CA GLN A 63 -23.06 -2.39 -27.93
C GLN A 63 -22.17 -3.39 -28.68
N ALA A 64 -22.79 -4.23 -29.49
CA ALA A 64 -22.05 -5.16 -30.36
C ALA A 64 -21.18 -4.39 -31.36
N PRO A 65 -19.88 -4.75 -31.50
CA PRO A 65 -19.02 -4.16 -32.50
C PRO A 65 -19.45 -4.56 -33.92
N SER A 66 -19.09 -3.73 -34.90
CA SER A 66 -19.25 -4.09 -36.30
C SER A 66 -18.06 -4.95 -36.76
N GLY A 67 -18.31 -6.18 -37.15
CA GLY A 67 -17.27 -7.09 -37.64
C GLY A 67 -17.16 -8.40 -36.88
N PRO A 68 -16.16 -9.22 -37.22
CA PRO A 68 -15.91 -10.47 -36.48
C PRO A 68 -15.63 -10.23 -35.02
N VAL A 69 -16.12 -11.13 -34.17
CA VAL A 69 -15.93 -11.06 -32.73
C VAL A 69 -15.63 -12.47 -32.22
N GLU A 70 -14.63 -12.60 -31.37
CA GLU A 70 -14.33 -13.86 -30.67
C GLU A 70 -15.32 -14.04 -29.53
N THR A 71 -15.88 -15.24 -29.39
CA THR A 71 -16.91 -15.55 -28.40
C THR A 71 -16.30 -16.29 -27.22
N VAL A 72 -16.54 -15.76 -26.00
CA VAL A 72 -16.23 -16.38 -24.74
C VAL A 72 -17.55 -16.80 -24.08
N ASP A 73 -17.78 -18.10 -23.96
CA ASP A 73 -18.97 -18.66 -23.30
C ASP A 73 -18.78 -18.68 -21.79
N LEU A 74 -19.59 -17.92 -21.08
CA LEU A 74 -19.60 -17.80 -19.63
C LEU A 74 -20.74 -18.63 -18.97
N SER A 75 -21.25 -19.67 -19.65
CA SER A 75 -22.31 -20.53 -19.12
C SER A 75 -21.98 -21.03 -17.72
N GLY A 76 -22.87 -20.77 -16.76
CA GLY A 76 -22.71 -21.16 -15.35
C GLY A 76 -21.79 -20.26 -14.53
N LEU A 77 -21.19 -19.22 -15.12
CA LEU A 77 -20.33 -18.28 -14.45
C LEU A 77 -21.04 -16.99 -14.04
N TYR A 78 -20.52 -16.39 -12.97
CA TYR A 78 -20.97 -15.12 -12.45
C TYR A 78 -19.88 -14.07 -12.66
N VAL A 79 -20.23 -12.91 -13.16
CA VAL A 79 -19.31 -11.81 -13.41
C VAL A 79 -19.61 -10.68 -12.44
N VAL A 80 -18.60 -10.28 -11.70
CA VAL A 80 -18.65 -9.16 -10.75
C VAL A 80 -17.72 -8.03 -11.22
N PRO A 81 -17.92 -6.79 -10.75
CA PRO A 81 -16.92 -5.75 -10.94
C PRO A 81 -15.56 -6.19 -10.38
N PRO A 82 -14.44 -5.70 -10.95
CA PRO A 82 -13.12 -6.01 -10.42
C PRO A 82 -12.98 -5.50 -8.98
N PHE A 83 -12.19 -6.20 -8.19
CA PHE A 83 -11.88 -5.82 -6.82
C PHE A 83 -10.84 -4.68 -6.78
N GLY A 84 -10.78 -3.99 -5.64
CA GLY A 84 -9.79 -2.99 -5.33
C GLY A 84 -8.98 -3.39 -4.09
N GLU A 85 -7.72 -3.04 -4.11
CA GLU A 85 -6.78 -3.11 -2.99
C GLU A 85 -6.56 -1.69 -2.47
N ALA A 86 -7.16 -1.35 -1.34
CA ALA A 86 -7.15 0.03 -0.85
C ALA A 86 -5.87 0.40 -0.08
N HIS A 87 -5.03 -0.57 0.25
CA HIS A 87 -3.79 -0.33 0.98
C HIS A 87 -2.82 -1.50 0.82
N ASN A 88 -1.81 -1.34 -0.02
CA ASN A 88 -0.76 -2.34 -0.17
C ASN A 88 0.53 -1.74 -0.72
N HIS A 89 1.67 -2.32 -0.36
CA HIS A 89 3.01 -1.89 -0.76
C HIS A 89 3.68 -2.82 -1.78
N ASN A 90 2.96 -3.81 -2.35
CA ASN A 90 3.54 -4.79 -3.27
C ASN A 90 4.02 -4.18 -4.61
N VAL A 91 3.40 -3.07 -5.05
CA VAL A 91 3.81 -2.32 -6.24
C VAL A 91 4.99 -1.41 -5.85
N ASP A 92 6.12 -2.02 -5.50
CA ASP A 92 7.25 -1.39 -4.82
C ASP A 92 8.38 -0.96 -5.78
N GLY A 93 8.55 -1.63 -6.92
CA GLY A 93 9.64 -1.29 -7.81
C GLY A 93 9.49 -1.84 -9.24
N PRO A 94 10.26 -1.29 -10.18
CA PRO A 94 10.18 -1.69 -11.59
C PRO A 94 10.64 -3.13 -11.84
N TRP A 95 11.42 -3.72 -10.93
CA TRP A 95 11.97 -5.09 -11.05
C TRP A 95 10.92 -6.19 -10.91
N ASN A 96 9.82 -5.95 -10.22
CA ASN A 96 8.79 -6.95 -9.94
C ASN A 96 7.38 -6.58 -10.42
N VAL A 97 7.18 -5.35 -10.86
CA VAL A 97 5.84 -4.78 -11.14
C VAL A 97 5.00 -5.63 -12.09
N GLN A 98 5.59 -6.24 -13.11
CA GLN A 98 4.83 -7.08 -14.05
C GLN A 98 4.38 -8.41 -13.42
N ALA A 99 5.19 -8.99 -12.53
CA ALA A 99 4.81 -10.20 -11.81
C ALA A 99 3.70 -9.90 -10.80
N VAL A 100 3.83 -8.80 -10.09
CA VAL A 100 2.84 -8.28 -9.15
C VAL A 100 1.53 -7.97 -9.86
N ALA A 101 1.56 -7.22 -10.96
CA ALA A 101 0.38 -6.89 -11.75
C ALA A 101 -0.36 -8.15 -12.24
N ARG A 102 0.37 -9.15 -12.75
CA ARG A 102 -0.25 -10.43 -13.16
C ARG A 102 -0.93 -11.14 -12.00
N ARG A 103 -0.34 -11.16 -10.82
CA ARG A 103 -0.95 -11.76 -9.63
C ARG A 103 -2.24 -11.04 -9.27
N TYR A 104 -2.24 -9.71 -9.19
CA TYR A 104 -3.44 -8.94 -8.91
C TYR A 104 -4.55 -9.19 -9.93
N LEU A 105 -4.21 -9.21 -11.24
CA LEU A 105 -5.20 -9.50 -12.28
C LEU A 105 -5.76 -10.92 -12.19
N GLN A 106 -4.93 -11.92 -11.83
CA GLN A 106 -5.37 -13.31 -11.61
C GLN A 106 -6.35 -13.42 -10.44
N ASP A 107 -6.18 -12.60 -9.42
CA ASP A 107 -7.07 -12.52 -8.27
C ASP A 107 -8.30 -11.62 -8.53
N GLY A 108 -8.44 -11.05 -9.72
CA GLY A 108 -9.53 -10.14 -10.06
C GLY A 108 -9.39 -8.75 -9.43
N VAL A 109 -8.23 -8.40 -8.90
CA VAL A 109 -7.93 -7.09 -8.32
C VAL A 109 -7.32 -6.20 -9.39
N PHE A 110 -8.06 -5.16 -9.83
CA PHE A 110 -7.63 -4.29 -10.93
C PHE A 110 -7.16 -2.92 -10.45
N TYR A 111 -7.56 -2.51 -9.27
CA TYR A 111 -7.27 -1.20 -8.71
C TYR A 111 -6.43 -1.36 -7.44
N VAL A 112 -5.28 -0.71 -7.39
CA VAL A 112 -4.34 -0.79 -6.25
C VAL A 112 -3.99 0.61 -5.76
N LYS A 113 -4.06 0.81 -4.45
CA LYS A 113 -3.63 2.03 -3.80
C LYS A 113 -2.36 1.75 -3.01
N ASN A 114 -1.23 2.35 -3.44
CA ASN A 114 0.04 2.27 -2.75
C ASN A 114 0.25 3.54 -1.92
N PRO A 115 0.07 3.47 -0.59
CA PRO A 115 0.08 4.64 0.27
C PRO A 115 1.48 5.11 0.69
N ASN A 116 2.51 4.37 0.35
CA ASN A 116 3.91 4.76 0.56
C ASN A 116 4.85 3.95 -0.33
N ASP A 117 5.73 4.64 -1.01
CA ASP A 117 6.73 4.05 -1.89
C ASP A 117 7.95 4.97 -2.03
N VAL A 118 9.01 4.45 -2.64
CA VAL A 118 10.11 5.28 -3.09
C VAL A 118 9.69 5.98 -4.38
N ARG A 119 9.46 7.28 -4.33
CA ARG A 119 8.97 8.11 -5.44
C ARG A 119 9.67 7.80 -6.77
N ASP A 120 10.98 7.67 -6.75
CA ASP A 120 11.77 7.49 -7.98
C ASP A 120 11.48 6.12 -8.64
N PHE A 121 11.11 5.10 -7.86
CA PHE A 121 10.65 3.80 -8.36
C PHE A 121 9.23 3.87 -8.89
N ALA A 122 8.33 4.52 -8.17
CA ALA A 122 6.96 4.71 -8.62
C ALA A 122 6.86 5.44 -9.95
N LEU A 123 7.71 6.45 -10.19
CA LEU A 123 7.78 7.14 -11.46
C LEU A 123 8.19 6.23 -12.63
N GLN A 124 9.03 5.21 -12.37
CA GLN A 124 9.38 4.20 -13.36
C GLN A 124 8.22 3.20 -13.57
N ILE A 125 7.58 2.77 -12.48
CA ILE A 125 6.44 1.85 -12.51
C ILE A 125 5.28 2.43 -13.33
N ARG A 126 4.99 3.72 -13.19
CA ARG A 126 3.91 4.40 -13.93
C ARG A 126 4.03 4.33 -15.46
N GLN A 127 5.19 3.97 -15.98
CA GLN A 127 5.39 3.82 -17.43
C GLN A 127 4.87 2.49 -17.97
N VAL A 128 4.59 1.52 -17.08
CA VAL A 128 4.24 0.13 -17.46
C VAL A 128 2.97 -0.40 -16.81
N ILE A 129 2.33 0.39 -15.99
CA ILE A 129 1.00 0.14 -15.41
C ILE A 129 0.02 1.25 -15.79
N ASN A 130 -1.22 1.17 -15.30
CA ASN A 130 -2.28 2.12 -15.68
C ASN A 130 -2.54 2.07 -17.20
N LEU A 131 -2.45 0.87 -17.75
CA LEU A 131 -2.69 0.53 -19.14
C LEU A 131 -3.90 -0.42 -19.21
N LEU A 132 -4.57 -0.48 -20.36
CA LEU A 132 -5.75 -1.36 -20.56
C LEU A 132 -5.47 -2.85 -20.30
N THR A 133 -4.21 -3.25 -20.29
CA THR A 133 -3.75 -4.64 -20.09
C THR A 133 -3.01 -4.84 -18.75
N SER A 134 -3.10 -3.89 -17.84
CA SER A 134 -2.43 -3.92 -16.54
C SER A 134 -3.39 -3.48 -15.43
N ILE A 135 -2.90 -3.50 -14.18
CA ILE A 135 -3.60 -2.89 -13.05
C ILE A 135 -3.54 -1.36 -13.13
N ASP A 136 -4.53 -0.71 -12.56
CA ASP A 136 -4.50 0.72 -12.28
C ASP A 136 -4.02 0.93 -10.83
N ALA A 137 -2.88 1.61 -10.67
CA ALA A 137 -2.33 1.91 -9.36
C ALA A 137 -2.20 3.41 -9.13
N THR A 138 -2.47 3.84 -7.89
CA THR A 138 -2.28 5.20 -7.39
C THR A 138 -1.23 5.22 -6.30
N PHE A 139 -0.49 6.32 -6.19
CA PHE A 139 0.68 6.44 -5.32
C PHE A 139 0.65 7.73 -4.49
N ALA A 140 0.93 7.60 -3.19
CA ALA A 140 1.17 8.74 -2.32
C ALA A 140 2.61 9.26 -2.39
N HIS A 141 3.53 8.41 -2.83
CA HIS A 141 4.97 8.62 -2.72
C HIS A 141 5.41 8.80 -1.26
N ALA A 142 6.20 9.83 -0.97
CA ALA A 142 6.74 10.07 0.35
C ALA A 142 5.67 10.58 1.32
N GLY A 143 5.32 9.79 2.31
CA GLY A 143 4.40 10.20 3.37
C GLY A 143 5.06 11.16 4.38
N LEU A 144 4.26 11.98 5.05
CA LEU A 144 4.73 12.98 6.01
C LEU A 144 4.75 12.42 7.43
N THR A 145 5.87 12.64 8.12
CA THR A 145 6.08 12.19 9.50
C THR A 145 6.89 13.20 10.30
N GLY A 146 6.95 13.03 11.62
CA GLY A 146 7.87 13.75 12.50
C GLY A 146 9.26 13.14 12.51
N ARG A 147 10.22 13.82 13.16
CA ARG A 147 11.60 13.34 13.28
C ARG A 147 11.66 11.98 13.98
N GLY A 148 12.26 10.98 13.32
CA GLY A 148 12.37 9.61 13.83
C GLY A 148 11.06 8.86 13.93
N GLY A 149 9.95 9.42 13.46
CA GLY A 149 8.64 8.80 13.46
C GLY A 149 8.48 7.74 12.36
N HIS A 150 7.43 6.92 12.49
CA HIS A 150 7.08 5.95 11.43
C HIS A 150 6.91 6.67 10.07
N PRO A 151 7.48 6.18 8.98
CA PRO A 151 8.17 4.90 8.76
C PRO A 151 9.70 4.96 8.77
N VAL A 152 10.34 5.95 9.42
CA VAL A 152 11.80 6.14 9.38
C VAL A 152 12.54 4.87 9.81
N ALA A 153 12.14 4.26 10.94
CA ALA A 153 12.78 3.05 11.43
C ALA A 153 12.65 1.87 10.46
N LEU A 154 11.53 1.76 9.74
CA LEU A 154 11.35 0.75 8.70
C LEU A 154 12.37 0.94 7.56
N TYR A 155 12.56 2.17 7.10
CA TYR A 155 13.52 2.46 6.03
C TYR A 155 14.97 2.35 6.49
N GLU A 156 15.28 2.59 7.77
CA GLU A 156 16.60 2.30 8.34
C GLU A 156 16.85 0.78 8.34
N GLU A 157 15.87 -0.06 8.59
CA GLU A 157 15.98 -1.51 8.48
C GLU A 157 16.14 -1.96 7.01
N VAL A 158 15.37 -1.39 6.09
CA VAL A 158 15.53 -1.63 4.64
C VAL A 158 16.95 -1.28 4.18
N LEU A 159 17.54 -0.20 4.69
CA LEU A 159 18.92 0.17 4.46
C LEU A 159 19.88 -0.87 5.04
N ARG A 160 19.69 -1.27 6.29
CA ARG A 160 20.53 -2.24 6.99
C ARG A 160 20.62 -3.60 6.29
N VAL A 161 19.52 -4.07 5.71
CA VAL A 161 19.47 -5.34 4.96
C VAL A 161 19.85 -5.20 3.48
N GLY A 162 20.13 -3.98 3.01
CA GLY A 162 20.54 -3.73 1.63
C GLY A 162 19.49 -4.08 0.58
N ARG A 163 18.20 -3.99 0.92
CA ARG A 163 17.07 -4.46 0.07
C ARG A 163 17.12 -3.91 -1.36
N TYR A 164 17.45 -2.63 -1.52
CA TYR A 164 17.46 -1.96 -2.82
C TYR A 164 18.85 -1.88 -3.47
N GLU A 165 19.93 -2.23 -2.75
CA GLU A 165 21.30 -2.14 -3.27
C GLU A 165 21.51 -2.89 -4.59
N PRO A 166 20.92 -4.08 -4.82
CA PRO A 166 21.04 -4.77 -6.10
C PRO A 166 20.49 -3.98 -7.29
N VAL A 167 19.62 -3.00 -7.03
CA VAL A 167 18.95 -2.20 -8.07
C VAL A 167 19.58 -0.82 -8.23
N VAL A 168 19.90 -0.15 -7.12
CA VAL A 168 20.36 1.24 -7.12
C VAL A 168 21.82 1.40 -6.70
N GLY A 169 22.51 0.31 -6.34
CA GLY A 169 23.85 0.34 -5.76
C GLY A 169 23.84 0.72 -4.28
N PRO A 170 25.02 0.94 -3.68
CA PRO A 170 25.13 1.27 -2.27
C PRO A 170 24.32 2.50 -1.90
N ILE A 171 23.54 2.39 -0.83
CA ILE A 171 22.66 3.44 -0.31
C ILE A 171 23.25 3.98 0.98
N GLU A 172 23.39 5.29 1.08
CA GLU A 172 23.82 5.96 2.30
C GLU A 172 22.65 6.29 3.23
N ARG A 173 22.95 6.42 4.53
CA ARG A 173 21.97 6.86 5.53
C ARG A 173 21.34 8.20 5.11
N GLY A 174 20.01 8.29 5.23
CA GLY A 174 19.25 9.47 4.82
C GLY A 174 18.83 9.48 3.35
N TRP A 175 19.22 8.48 2.56
CA TRP A 175 18.82 8.40 1.15
C TRP A 175 17.29 8.36 0.96
N PHE A 176 16.57 7.75 1.89
CA PHE A 176 15.11 7.63 1.83
C PHE A 176 14.36 8.93 2.17
N GLU A 177 14.98 9.83 2.95
CA GLU A 177 14.38 11.13 3.25
C GLU A 177 14.17 11.93 1.96
N ASN A 178 12.99 12.53 1.81
CA ASN A 178 12.50 13.22 0.63
C ASN A 178 12.27 12.32 -0.61
N ARG A 179 12.43 11.00 -0.48
CA ARG A 179 12.09 10.01 -1.52
C ARG A 179 10.97 9.07 -1.09
N ALA A 180 11.04 8.54 0.13
CA ALA A 180 10.08 7.60 0.69
C ALA A 180 9.30 8.19 1.88
N TYR A 181 9.87 9.18 2.57
CA TYR A 181 9.18 9.96 3.61
C TYR A 181 9.71 11.40 3.63
N VAL A 182 8.91 12.32 4.18
CA VAL A 182 9.29 13.72 4.40
C VAL A 182 9.10 14.05 5.87
N VAL A 183 10.18 14.51 6.52
CA VAL A 183 10.12 14.94 7.92
C VAL A 183 9.65 16.40 8.00
N VAL A 184 8.60 16.65 8.78
CA VAL A 184 8.07 17.98 9.09
C VAL A 184 7.74 18.08 10.58
N GLU A 185 8.20 19.12 11.25
CA GLU A 185 8.03 19.34 12.68
C GLU A 185 7.23 20.62 13.00
N THR A 186 7.13 21.51 12.02
CA THR A 186 6.43 22.77 12.15
C THR A 186 5.61 23.11 10.89
N GLU A 187 4.67 24.03 10.99
CA GLU A 187 3.95 24.56 9.82
C GLU A 187 4.92 25.19 8.80
N ALA A 188 5.99 25.83 9.28
CA ALA A 188 7.02 26.39 8.41
C ALA A 188 7.76 25.29 7.62
N ASP A 189 7.98 24.10 8.22
CA ASP A 189 8.56 22.96 7.51
C ASP A 189 7.60 22.46 6.44
N VAL A 190 6.30 22.38 6.72
CA VAL A 190 5.29 21.99 5.74
C VAL A 190 5.32 22.92 4.53
N GLU A 191 5.38 24.24 4.77
CA GLU A 191 5.49 25.22 3.69
C GLU A 191 6.78 25.05 2.89
N ALA A 192 7.92 24.99 3.57
CA ALA A 192 9.23 24.88 2.92
C ALA A 192 9.38 23.57 2.13
N ARG A 193 8.79 22.46 2.62
CA ARG A 193 8.87 21.14 2.02
C ARG A 193 7.76 20.84 1.01
N TRP A 194 6.76 21.72 0.88
CA TRP A 194 5.62 21.49 -0.02
C TRP A 194 6.03 21.17 -1.47
N PRO A 195 7.02 21.85 -2.08
CA PRO A 195 7.49 21.48 -3.42
C PRO A 195 8.06 20.04 -3.48
N THR A 196 8.73 19.58 -2.43
CA THR A 196 9.24 18.21 -2.32
C THR A 196 8.11 17.19 -2.18
N ILE A 197 7.11 17.49 -1.33
CA ILE A 197 5.92 16.66 -1.11
C ILE A 197 5.18 16.48 -2.44
N MET A 198 5.00 17.55 -3.21
CA MET A 198 4.29 17.52 -4.48
C MET A 198 5.14 17.04 -5.66
N SER A 199 6.45 16.80 -5.44
CA SER A 199 7.31 16.28 -6.50
C SER A 199 6.91 14.86 -6.89
N GLY A 200 6.98 14.54 -8.18
CA GLY A 200 6.51 13.26 -8.70
C GLY A 200 4.99 13.19 -8.92
N ARG A 201 4.25 14.24 -8.60
CA ARG A 201 2.79 14.33 -8.77
C ARG A 201 2.08 13.15 -8.09
N PRO A 202 2.02 13.12 -6.74
CA PRO A 202 1.28 12.10 -6.01
C PRO A 202 -0.21 12.14 -6.39
N ASP A 203 -0.88 10.99 -6.36
CA ASP A 203 -2.33 10.89 -6.63
C ASP A 203 -3.14 11.24 -5.38
N PHE A 204 -2.53 11.11 -4.21
CA PHE A 204 -3.06 11.46 -2.89
C PHE A 204 -1.88 11.68 -1.94
N LEU A 205 -2.13 12.20 -0.74
CA LEU A 205 -1.09 12.36 0.27
C LEU A 205 -1.27 11.37 1.42
N LYS A 206 -0.18 11.09 2.13
CA LYS A 206 -0.14 10.22 3.30
C LYS A 206 0.51 10.93 4.48
N VAL A 207 -0.10 10.80 5.67
CA VAL A 207 0.50 11.20 6.95
C VAL A 207 0.52 10.01 7.91
N TYR A 208 1.40 10.06 8.89
CA TYR A 208 1.54 9.01 9.90
C TYR A 208 1.27 9.59 11.28
N LEU A 209 0.14 9.23 11.86
CA LEU A 209 -0.19 9.45 13.27
C LEU A 209 0.07 8.15 14.02
N VAL A 210 0.86 8.21 15.07
CA VAL A 210 1.28 7.06 15.84
C VAL A 210 1.35 7.43 17.30
N HIS A 211 0.49 6.85 18.12
CA HIS A 211 0.43 7.08 19.55
C HIS A 211 0.39 8.57 19.93
N SER A 212 -0.54 9.29 19.34
CA SER A 212 -0.72 10.73 19.60
C SER A 212 -1.08 11.06 21.04
N GLU A 213 -1.54 10.09 21.82
CA GLU A 213 -1.73 10.23 23.27
C GLU A 213 -0.42 10.42 24.04
N ASP A 214 0.71 10.03 23.45
CA ASP A 214 2.03 10.22 24.05
C ASP A 214 2.63 11.61 23.75
N ASP A 215 1.92 12.47 23.01
CA ASP A 215 2.38 13.83 22.73
C ASP A 215 2.59 14.63 24.02
N GLY A 216 3.83 15.12 24.20
CA GLY A 216 4.25 15.80 25.42
C GLY A 216 4.97 14.89 26.45
N ALA A 217 5.01 13.57 26.24
CA ALA A 217 5.89 12.71 27.01
C ALA A 217 7.37 13.02 26.71
N GLU A 218 8.25 12.87 27.73
CA GLU A 218 9.68 13.05 27.50
C GLU A 218 10.15 12.15 26.37
N THR A 219 10.93 12.71 25.44
CA THR A 219 11.41 12.04 24.20
C THR A 219 12.13 10.71 24.50
N ALA A 220 12.72 10.57 25.69
CA ALA A 220 13.38 9.33 26.12
C ALA A 220 12.42 8.16 26.40
N ALA A 221 11.13 8.41 26.62
CA ALA A 221 10.11 7.39 26.85
C ALA A 221 9.47 6.91 25.54
N ARG A 222 9.63 7.65 24.43
CA ARG A 222 9.05 7.33 23.12
C ARG A 222 10.06 6.53 22.30
N THR A 223 9.69 5.34 21.91
CA THR A 223 10.47 4.55 20.95
C THR A 223 10.20 5.03 19.53
N ALA A 224 11.11 4.76 18.59
CA ALA A 224 10.96 5.11 17.17
C ALA A 224 9.67 4.53 16.53
N TYR A 225 9.12 3.47 17.12
CA TYR A 225 7.87 2.84 16.68
C TYR A 225 6.61 3.45 17.31
N ARG A 226 6.75 4.40 18.24
CA ARG A 226 5.64 5.12 18.89
C ARG A 226 5.69 6.61 18.60
N MET A 227 6.23 6.99 17.46
CA MET A 227 6.36 8.38 17.02
C MET A 227 5.82 8.52 15.62
N GLY A 228 5.14 9.62 15.36
CA GLY A 228 4.61 10.00 14.07
C GLY A 228 4.69 11.51 13.84
N LEU A 229 3.83 11.98 12.97
CA LEU A 229 3.61 13.40 12.73
C LEU A 229 2.90 14.01 13.96
N HIS A 230 3.33 15.21 14.37
CA HIS A 230 2.62 15.94 15.41
C HIS A 230 1.18 16.28 14.94
N PRO A 231 0.12 15.87 15.68
CA PRO A 231 -1.25 15.95 15.20
C PRO A 231 -1.75 17.37 14.92
N THR A 232 -1.16 18.40 15.54
CA THR A 232 -1.52 19.80 15.28
C THR A 232 -1.19 20.26 13.84
N LEU A 233 -0.30 19.56 13.13
CA LEU A 233 0.05 19.89 11.74
C LEU A 233 -0.97 19.34 10.73
N VAL A 234 -1.76 18.34 11.11
CA VAL A 234 -2.67 17.63 10.19
C VAL A 234 -3.71 18.55 9.57
N PRO A 235 -4.39 19.45 10.31
CA PRO A 235 -5.39 20.37 9.70
C PRO A 235 -4.80 21.26 8.59
N GLY A 236 -3.59 21.78 8.79
CA GLY A 236 -2.89 22.58 7.79
C GLY A 236 -2.52 21.76 6.54
N ILE A 237 -2.08 20.53 6.74
CA ILE A 237 -1.75 19.60 5.64
C ILE A 237 -3.01 19.21 4.85
N VAL A 238 -4.13 18.91 5.54
CA VAL A 238 -5.43 18.63 4.91
C VAL A 238 -5.86 19.81 4.03
N ALA A 239 -5.82 21.02 4.58
CA ALA A 239 -6.21 22.23 3.82
C ALA A 239 -5.36 22.42 2.56
N LYS A 240 -4.06 22.17 2.63
CA LYS A 240 -3.15 22.25 1.48
C LYS A 240 -3.41 21.14 0.47
N ALA A 241 -3.64 19.90 0.93
CA ALA A 241 -3.97 18.76 0.07
C ALA A 241 -5.25 19.03 -0.70
N HIS A 242 -6.33 19.41 -0.01
CA HIS A 242 -7.62 19.73 -0.63
C HIS A 242 -7.53 20.92 -1.60
N ALA A 243 -6.76 21.96 -1.27
CA ALA A 243 -6.51 23.08 -2.19
C ALA A 243 -5.77 22.64 -3.47
N ALA A 244 -4.96 21.58 -3.39
CA ALA A 244 -4.31 20.95 -4.54
C ALA A 244 -5.18 19.91 -5.26
N GLY A 245 -6.41 19.67 -4.81
CA GLY A 245 -7.33 18.66 -5.35
C GLY A 245 -6.98 17.23 -4.97
N LEU A 246 -6.17 17.05 -3.92
CA LEU A 246 -5.72 15.74 -3.45
C LEU A 246 -6.46 15.32 -2.17
N GLN A 247 -6.72 14.02 -2.04
CA GLN A 247 -7.16 13.41 -0.80
C GLN A 247 -5.98 13.16 0.14
N LEU A 248 -6.26 13.09 1.44
CA LEU A 248 -5.27 12.74 2.46
C LEU A 248 -5.66 11.43 3.16
N THR A 249 -4.73 10.48 3.19
CA THR A 249 -4.83 9.24 3.97
C THR A 249 -3.97 9.36 5.22
N ALA A 250 -4.49 9.00 6.39
CA ALA A 250 -3.72 8.92 7.63
C ALA A 250 -3.51 7.48 8.07
N HIS A 251 -2.26 7.12 8.41
CA HIS A 251 -1.96 5.96 9.24
C HIS A 251 -2.41 6.26 10.67
N VAL A 252 -3.08 5.32 11.32
CA VAL A 252 -3.51 5.44 12.71
C VAL A 252 -3.33 4.12 13.44
N GLU A 253 -2.91 4.16 14.70
CA GLU A 253 -2.74 2.97 15.55
C GLU A 253 -3.67 2.99 16.76
N THR A 254 -3.99 4.19 17.28
CA THR A 254 -4.78 4.36 18.49
C THR A 254 -6.08 5.11 18.24
N ALA A 255 -6.97 5.10 19.23
CA ALA A 255 -8.21 5.87 19.16
C ALA A 255 -7.94 7.38 19.18
N GLU A 256 -6.82 7.83 19.76
CA GLU A 256 -6.46 9.26 19.74
C GLU A 256 -5.96 9.68 18.36
N ASP A 257 -5.11 8.86 17.71
CA ASP A 257 -4.73 9.06 16.31
C ASP A 257 -5.96 9.19 15.42
N PHE A 258 -6.91 8.25 15.59
CA PHE A 258 -8.18 8.26 14.87
C PHE A 258 -8.93 9.57 15.07
N ARG A 259 -9.09 10.03 16.31
CA ARG A 259 -9.80 11.28 16.64
C ARG A 259 -9.14 12.50 16.02
N HIS A 260 -7.81 12.58 16.11
CA HIS A 260 -7.05 13.68 15.51
C HIS A 260 -7.23 13.72 14.00
N ALA A 261 -7.09 12.58 13.31
CA ALA A 261 -7.26 12.50 11.88
C ALA A 261 -8.68 12.88 11.42
N VAL A 262 -9.72 12.35 12.08
CA VAL A 262 -11.12 12.63 11.72
C VAL A 262 -11.45 14.10 11.95
N ARG A 263 -11.07 14.69 13.10
CA ARG A 263 -11.33 16.10 13.40
C ARG A 263 -10.58 17.05 12.46
N ALA A 264 -9.40 16.64 11.99
CA ALA A 264 -8.62 17.40 11.01
C ALA A 264 -9.21 17.38 9.60
N GLY A 265 -10.18 16.48 9.31
CA GLY A 265 -10.82 16.39 8.01
C GLY A 265 -10.07 15.51 7.02
N VAL A 266 -9.34 14.49 7.51
CA VAL A 266 -8.71 13.46 6.68
C VAL A 266 -9.77 12.67 5.92
N ASP A 267 -9.51 12.30 4.66
CA ASP A 267 -10.49 11.61 3.80
C ASP A 267 -10.55 10.11 4.07
N GLU A 268 -9.43 9.51 4.51
CA GLU A 268 -9.29 8.08 4.67
C GLU A 268 -8.32 7.74 5.81
N LEU A 269 -8.67 6.73 6.57
CA LEU A 269 -7.83 6.17 7.63
C LEU A 269 -7.31 4.81 7.20
N ALA A 270 -6.02 4.61 7.36
CA ALA A 270 -5.36 3.33 7.16
C ALA A 270 -5.11 2.68 8.52
N HIS A 271 -5.48 1.44 8.59
CA HIS A 271 -5.48 0.57 9.76
C HIS A 271 -6.60 0.90 10.77
N VAL A 272 -7.21 -0.16 11.24
CA VAL A 272 -8.19 -0.06 12.32
C VAL A 272 -7.43 0.06 13.64
N PRO A 273 -7.73 1.03 14.53
CA PRO A 273 -7.08 1.09 15.82
C PRO A 273 -7.05 -0.26 16.52
N GLY A 274 -5.87 -0.66 17.00
CA GLY A 274 -5.65 -1.98 17.60
C GLY A 274 -5.15 -3.06 16.63
N TRP A 275 -4.93 -2.74 15.36
CA TRP A 275 -4.34 -3.68 14.39
C TRP A 275 -2.94 -4.15 14.80
N LEU A 276 -2.18 -3.30 15.51
CA LEU A 276 -0.89 -3.60 16.09
C LEU A 276 -0.91 -3.20 17.57
N LEU A 277 -0.81 -4.18 18.47
CA LEU A 277 -0.65 -3.95 19.92
C LEU A 277 0.78 -4.29 20.31
N GLN A 278 1.52 -3.30 20.78
CA GLN A 278 2.93 -3.41 21.15
C GLN A 278 3.12 -3.69 22.66
N GLY A 279 2.07 -3.48 23.45
CA GLY A 279 2.10 -3.65 24.89
C GLY A 279 0.75 -4.02 25.49
N PRO A 280 0.74 -4.48 26.76
CA PRO A 280 -0.49 -4.95 27.42
C PRO A 280 -1.54 -3.86 27.62
N ASP A 281 -1.12 -2.60 27.66
CA ASP A 281 -2.00 -1.46 27.87
C ASP A 281 -2.53 -0.85 26.56
N ASP A 282 -1.99 -1.23 25.41
CA ASP A 282 -2.33 -0.62 24.13
C ASP A 282 -3.78 -0.89 23.73
N ALA A 283 -4.34 -2.04 24.13
CA ALA A 283 -5.73 -2.38 23.86
C ALA A 283 -6.72 -1.31 24.37
N LYS A 284 -6.45 -0.69 25.53
CA LYS A 284 -7.30 0.38 26.08
C LYS A 284 -7.22 1.68 25.25
N HIS A 285 -6.02 1.97 24.68
CA HIS A 285 -5.80 3.14 23.84
C HIS A 285 -6.35 2.96 22.42
N ALA A 286 -6.55 1.71 21.99
CA ALA A 286 -7.06 1.39 20.66
C ALA A 286 -8.60 1.33 20.58
N ARG A 287 -9.33 1.27 21.70
CA ARG A 287 -10.79 1.13 21.68
C ARG A 287 -11.48 2.42 21.24
N LEU A 288 -12.28 2.29 20.18
CA LEU A 288 -13.18 3.33 19.72
C LEU A 288 -14.48 3.32 20.55
N THR A 289 -15.08 4.50 20.66
CA THR A 289 -16.40 4.70 21.27
C THR A 289 -17.47 4.90 20.19
N GLU A 290 -18.75 4.83 20.57
CA GLU A 290 -19.83 5.18 19.67
C GLU A 290 -19.75 6.63 19.18
N ASP A 291 -19.23 7.55 20.01
CA ASP A 291 -19.03 8.94 19.62
C ASP A 291 -17.94 9.05 18.53
N ASP A 292 -16.88 8.27 18.60
CA ASP A 292 -15.83 8.22 17.60
C ASP A 292 -16.38 7.72 16.25
N ALA A 293 -17.19 6.66 16.29
CA ALA A 293 -17.79 6.11 15.09
C ALA A 293 -18.81 7.08 14.46
N ARG A 294 -19.62 7.75 15.28
CA ARG A 294 -20.55 8.81 14.81
C ARG A 294 -19.80 9.99 14.21
N LEU A 295 -18.69 10.38 14.82
CA LEU A 295 -17.85 11.46 14.31
C LEU A 295 -17.29 11.10 12.92
N ALA A 296 -16.73 9.92 12.76
CA ALA A 296 -16.20 9.45 11.47
C ALA A 296 -17.30 9.39 10.38
N ALA A 297 -18.48 8.88 10.72
CA ALA A 297 -19.61 8.84 9.81
C ALA A 297 -20.08 10.23 9.38
N ALA A 298 -20.15 11.19 10.33
CA ALA A 298 -20.53 12.57 10.07
C ALA A 298 -19.52 13.28 9.14
N HIS A 299 -18.23 12.99 9.28
CA HIS A 299 -17.16 13.50 8.41
C HIS A 299 -17.02 12.70 7.11
N LYS A 300 -17.75 11.61 6.91
CA LYS A 300 -17.69 10.71 5.74
C LYS A 300 -16.29 10.15 5.50
N VAL A 301 -15.53 9.96 6.56
CA VAL A 301 -14.19 9.35 6.49
C VAL A 301 -14.34 7.87 6.11
N ARG A 302 -13.46 7.38 5.24
CA ARG A 302 -13.37 5.95 4.90
C ARG A 302 -12.34 5.29 5.79
N MET A 303 -12.56 4.00 6.12
CA MET A 303 -11.64 3.19 6.91
C MET A 303 -11.14 2.02 6.08
N VAL A 304 -9.83 1.89 5.91
CA VAL A 304 -9.20 0.71 5.29
C VAL A 304 -8.88 -0.32 6.37
N THR A 305 -9.29 -1.58 6.15
CA THR A 305 -9.31 -2.61 7.19
C THR A 305 -7.93 -3.12 7.59
N THR A 306 -7.11 -3.55 6.67
CA THR A 306 -5.75 -4.12 6.84
C THR A 306 -5.64 -5.19 7.95
N THR A 307 -6.69 -6.00 8.15
CA THR A 307 -6.75 -6.95 9.27
C THR A 307 -5.80 -8.12 9.10
N VAL A 308 -5.49 -8.51 7.86
CA VAL A 308 -4.53 -9.59 7.53
C VAL A 308 -3.13 -9.24 8.02
N ALA A 309 -2.69 -8.00 7.85
CA ALA A 309 -1.38 -7.55 8.32
C ALA A 309 -1.22 -7.73 9.83
N GLY A 310 -2.23 -7.33 10.61
CA GLY A 310 -2.23 -7.48 12.06
C GLY A 310 -2.23 -8.95 12.54
N GLN A 311 -2.79 -9.86 11.74
CA GLN A 311 -2.78 -11.29 12.07
C GLN A 311 -1.45 -11.98 11.76
N ALA A 312 -0.75 -11.48 10.74
CA ALA A 312 0.52 -12.03 10.29
C ALA A 312 1.71 -11.63 11.17
N MET A 313 1.56 -10.59 12.02
CA MET A 313 2.60 -10.16 12.93
C MET A 313 2.50 -10.94 14.24
N PRO A 314 3.52 -11.75 14.62
CA PRO A 314 3.59 -12.31 15.97
C PRO A 314 3.63 -11.16 16.97
N SER A 315 2.95 -11.30 18.10
CA SER A 315 2.98 -10.36 19.21
C SER A 315 4.44 -10.05 19.58
N ILE A 316 4.86 -8.80 19.41
CA ILE A 316 6.24 -8.37 19.60
C ILE A 316 6.55 -8.35 21.09
N GLY A 317 7.09 -9.46 21.57
CA GLY A 317 7.82 -9.55 22.82
C GLY A 317 9.27 -9.91 22.52
N GLY A 318 9.99 -9.04 21.81
CA GLY A 318 11.40 -9.29 21.44
C GLY A 318 11.79 -8.51 20.21
N HIS A 319 12.86 -7.78 20.33
CA HIS A 319 13.51 -7.03 19.26
C HIS A 319 13.85 -7.89 18.05
N ASP A 320 12.97 -8.04 17.07
CA ASP A 320 13.35 -8.53 15.73
C ASP A 320 12.10 -8.79 14.87
N GLN A 321 11.32 -7.77 14.50
CA GLN A 321 10.26 -8.02 13.52
C GLN A 321 9.89 -6.80 12.66
N HIS A 322 10.65 -6.58 11.63
CA HIS A 322 10.18 -6.10 10.33
C HIS A 322 10.99 -6.78 9.23
N GLY A 323 10.85 -8.11 9.14
CA GLY A 323 11.35 -8.89 8.03
C GLY A 323 10.28 -8.98 6.95
N HIS A 324 10.23 -8.05 6.02
CA HIS A 324 9.50 -8.24 4.77
C HIS A 324 10.23 -9.26 3.90
N HIS A 325 9.63 -10.44 3.80
CA HIS A 325 9.72 -11.45 2.73
C HIS A 325 11.07 -12.04 2.33
N ALA A 326 11.31 -13.21 2.85
CA ALA A 326 11.95 -14.28 2.08
C ALA A 326 11.50 -15.66 2.61
N GLY A 327 10.84 -16.43 1.74
CA GLY A 327 10.98 -17.89 1.70
C GLY A 327 10.26 -18.71 2.78
N HIS A 328 9.35 -19.53 2.31
CA HIS A 328 8.76 -20.67 3.00
C HIS A 328 9.78 -21.52 3.76
N GLY A 329 9.59 -21.64 5.07
CA GLY A 329 10.23 -22.64 5.90
C GLY A 329 9.39 -22.85 7.15
N ALA A 330 8.70 -23.98 7.26
CA ALA A 330 7.98 -24.40 8.45
C ALA A 330 8.98 -24.54 9.61
N GLY A 331 8.86 -23.66 10.61
CA GLY A 331 9.55 -23.79 11.88
C GLY A 331 8.65 -24.47 12.92
N PRO A 332 9.22 -25.08 13.98
CA PRO A 332 8.48 -25.93 14.91
C PRO A 332 7.50 -25.13 15.78
N ASP A 333 6.37 -25.77 16.10
CA ASP A 333 5.31 -25.30 16.99
C ASP A 333 5.87 -24.72 18.30
N VAL A 334 5.64 -23.42 18.51
CA VAL A 334 5.83 -22.76 19.81
C VAL A 334 4.49 -22.76 20.53
N PRO A 335 4.38 -23.24 21.78
CA PRO A 335 3.11 -23.28 22.48
C PRO A 335 2.54 -21.87 22.70
N HIS A 336 1.32 -21.65 22.25
CA HIS A 336 0.55 -20.44 22.54
C HIS A 336 0.34 -20.33 24.06
N ALA A 337 0.97 -19.34 24.67
CA ALA A 337 0.64 -18.95 26.05
C ALA A 337 -0.75 -18.28 26.01
N SER A 338 -1.74 -19.02 26.52
CA SER A 338 -3.08 -18.50 26.81
C SER A 338 -3.00 -17.54 27.99
N SER A 339 -2.72 -16.25 27.76
CA SER A 339 -3.02 -15.20 28.71
C SER A 339 -4.43 -14.71 28.44
N SER A 340 -5.25 -14.59 29.48
CA SER A 340 -6.62 -14.03 29.48
C SER A 340 -6.64 -12.52 29.24
N GLY A 341 -5.78 -12.02 28.36
CA GLY A 341 -5.71 -10.65 27.92
C GLY A 341 -6.47 -10.47 26.61
N GLU A 342 -7.03 -9.30 26.43
CA GLU A 342 -7.69 -8.90 25.20
C GLU A 342 -6.73 -8.96 24.02
N THR A 343 -7.11 -9.66 22.94
CA THR A 343 -6.26 -9.81 21.76
C THR A 343 -6.50 -8.65 20.79
N ALA A 344 -5.49 -8.32 19.97
CA ALA A 344 -5.62 -7.34 18.89
C ALA A 344 -6.84 -7.65 17.99
N SER A 345 -7.04 -8.92 17.63
CA SER A 345 -8.17 -9.36 16.81
C SER A 345 -9.53 -9.03 17.42
N ASN A 346 -9.69 -9.08 18.75
CA ASN A 346 -10.94 -8.72 19.42
C ASN A 346 -11.19 -7.21 19.36
N VAL A 347 -10.16 -6.39 19.62
CA VAL A 347 -10.27 -4.92 19.56
C VAL A 347 -10.60 -4.48 18.13
N VAL A 348 -9.89 -4.99 17.14
CA VAL A 348 -10.12 -4.68 15.74
C VAL A 348 -11.53 -5.07 15.29
N ARG A 349 -11.97 -6.30 15.61
CA ARG A 349 -13.33 -6.75 15.30
C ARG A 349 -14.40 -5.85 15.91
N ASP A 350 -14.26 -5.51 17.18
CA ASP A 350 -15.25 -4.70 17.89
C ASP A 350 -15.29 -3.28 17.32
N ASN A 351 -14.13 -2.69 16.99
CA ASN A 351 -14.02 -1.40 16.34
C ASN A 351 -14.64 -1.41 14.93
N LEU A 352 -14.36 -2.44 14.11
CA LEU A 352 -14.95 -2.57 12.76
C LEU A 352 -16.48 -2.67 12.83
N GLN A 353 -17.02 -3.49 13.73
CA GLN A 353 -18.45 -3.61 13.92
C GLN A 353 -19.08 -2.29 14.37
N LEU A 354 -18.41 -1.54 15.22
CA LEU A 354 -18.86 -0.23 15.67
C LEU A 354 -18.92 0.76 14.52
N LEU A 355 -17.86 0.86 13.72
CA LEU A 355 -17.77 1.73 12.55
C LEU A 355 -18.82 1.36 11.49
N GLN A 356 -19.00 0.06 11.21
CA GLN A 356 -20.00 -0.43 10.26
C GLN A 356 -21.44 -0.06 10.71
N ARG A 357 -21.77 -0.27 11.99
CA ARG A 357 -23.08 0.13 12.53
C ARG A 357 -23.34 1.62 12.45
N ALA A 358 -22.29 2.45 12.56
CA ALA A 358 -22.39 3.89 12.40
C ALA A 358 -22.49 4.34 10.93
N GLY A 359 -22.35 3.43 9.96
CA GLY A 359 -22.41 3.73 8.54
C GLY A 359 -21.10 4.27 7.95
N VAL A 360 -19.98 4.05 8.62
CA VAL A 360 -18.66 4.35 8.05
C VAL A 360 -18.38 3.41 6.89
N THR A 361 -17.93 3.95 5.76
CA THR A 361 -17.51 3.14 4.60
C THR A 361 -16.22 2.41 4.93
N LEU A 362 -16.27 1.08 4.89
CA LEU A 362 -15.10 0.21 5.04
C LEU A 362 -14.54 -0.13 3.66
N LEU A 363 -13.24 -0.02 3.50
CA LEU A 363 -12.49 -0.38 2.31
C LEU A 363 -11.58 -1.57 2.64
N ILE A 364 -11.47 -2.51 1.72
CA ILE A 364 -10.61 -3.67 1.89
C ILE A 364 -9.21 -3.33 1.42
N GLY A 365 -8.22 -3.54 2.28
CA GLY A 365 -6.80 -3.41 1.99
C GLY A 365 -6.01 -4.39 2.83
N SER A 366 -5.00 -5.05 2.26
CA SER A 366 -4.31 -6.14 2.94
C SER A 366 -3.07 -5.68 3.73
N ASP A 367 -2.38 -4.66 3.24
CA ASP A 367 -1.07 -4.23 3.77
C ASP A 367 -0.09 -5.41 4.00
N HIS A 368 -0.20 -6.43 3.15
CA HIS A 368 0.50 -7.70 3.27
C HIS A 368 1.00 -8.19 1.91
N ALA A 369 1.77 -9.29 1.90
CA ALA A 369 2.24 -9.93 0.67
C ALA A 369 1.10 -10.49 -0.20
N GLU A 370 -0.02 -10.80 0.42
CA GLU A 370 -1.22 -11.25 -0.27
C GLU A 370 -1.99 -10.05 -0.88
N THR A 371 -3.02 -10.34 -1.67
CA THR A 371 -3.93 -9.33 -2.20
C THR A 371 -5.11 -9.12 -1.24
N SER A 372 -5.94 -8.12 -1.51
CA SER A 372 -7.16 -7.82 -0.73
C SER A 372 -8.13 -9.00 -0.61
N LEU A 373 -8.04 -10.02 -1.46
CA LEU A 373 -8.83 -11.25 -1.31
C LEU A 373 -8.51 -12.01 -0.03
N ALA A 374 -7.34 -11.83 0.58
CA ALA A 374 -7.01 -12.44 1.86
C ALA A 374 -7.79 -11.81 3.05
N GLU A 375 -8.41 -10.65 2.85
CA GLU A 375 -9.28 -9.97 3.84
C GLU A 375 -10.72 -10.50 3.84
N VAL A 376 -11.13 -11.26 2.82
CA VAL A 376 -12.49 -11.78 2.61
C VAL A 376 -12.57 -13.23 3.05
#